data_a1e38319da8d30f8e86505d62bb78420
#
_entry.id   a1e38319da8d30f8e86505d62bb78420
#
_cell.length_a   1.000
_cell.length_b   1.000
_cell.length_c   1.000
_cell.angle_alpha   90.00
_cell.angle_beta   90.00
_cell.angle_gamma   90.00
#
_symmetry.space_group_name_H-M   'P 1'
#
loop_
_entity.id
_entity.type
_entity.pdbx_description
1 polymer ?
#
loop_
_entity_poly.entity_id
_entity_poly.type
_entity_poly.pdbx_seq_one_letter_code
_entity_poly.pdbx_strand_id
1 'polypeptide(L)'
;TLTYQVLEKHNHSGNMEHLQIKFDCMGVYDNTYVGILQTAYASGLKEFPMPCVFTNCHNCLCAVGGTINTDVHKYAESACVKSGGIFVPPHEAVIHQYMREMMINSGDMAIVSDSHTRYGTQGSVSIGEGGPELAKAMLGKYYEIDYPQVIAVYLTGAPKPWVGPMDVALSLIGAVFKNNFVKNKVLEFVGPGVKSLSMDFRNGIDTMTTESACLSSVWVTDENTREYFEVHGRPQGYQKMEPGSQALYDGIVEINLDTVVPMIALPFHPSNAYPLADVIADPEKYLGMVEEEAKRVFENNKDIHLDLKSKIINGKIKVDQA
;
A
#
# COMPACT_ATOMS: atom_id res chain seq x y z
N THR A 1 15.32 14.83 -0.61
CA THR A 1 14.56 13.59 -0.35
C THR A 1 14.37 12.81 -1.65
N LEU A 2 14.13 11.51 -1.58
CA LEU A 2 13.72 10.67 -2.71
C LEU A 2 12.40 11.15 -3.30
N THR A 3 11.45 11.46 -2.41
CA THR A 3 10.15 12.01 -2.77
C THR A 3 10.27 13.23 -3.67
N TYR A 4 11.16 14.16 -3.31
CA TYR A 4 11.40 15.35 -4.14
C TYR A 4 11.92 14.97 -5.53
N GLN A 5 12.91 14.08 -5.61
CA GLN A 5 13.51 13.65 -6.89
C GLN A 5 12.48 13.04 -7.82
N VAL A 6 11.62 12.16 -7.29
CA VAL A 6 10.57 11.49 -8.07
C VAL A 6 9.49 12.48 -8.49
N LEU A 7 8.98 13.31 -7.58
CA LEU A 7 7.93 14.29 -7.89
C LEU A 7 8.41 15.36 -8.87
N GLU A 8 9.63 15.89 -8.71
CA GLU A 8 10.22 16.88 -9.63
C GLU A 8 10.30 16.35 -11.06
N LYS A 9 10.75 15.09 -11.23
CA LYS A 9 10.84 14.42 -12.55
C LYS A 9 9.49 14.33 -13.26
N HIS A 10 8.40 14.16 -12.51
CA HIS A 10 7.06 13.92 -13.07
C HIS A 10 6.16 15.16 -13.06
N ASN A 11 6.66 16.28 -12.52
CA ASN A 11 5.91 17.52 -12.43
C ASN A 11 6.01 18.35 -13.72
N HIS A 12 4.88 18.73 -14.27
CA HIS A 12 4.77 19.54 -15.48
C HIS A 12 4.28 20.97 -15.21
N SER A 13 4.01 21.35 -13.96
CA SER A 13 3.55 22.70 -13.63
C SER A 13 4.66 23.75 -13.65
N GLY A 14 5.93 23.34 -13.51
CA GLY A 14 7.06 24.25 -13.27
C GLY A 14 7.08 24.87 -11.87
N ASN A 15 6.17 24.45 -10.99
CA ASN A 15 6.06 24.91 -9.61
C ASN A 15 6.04 23.69 -8.67
N MET A 16 6.94 23.68 -7.69
CA MET A 16 7.02 22.58 -6.71
C MET A 16 6.05 22.73 -5.54
N GLU A 17 5.32 23.82 -5.42
CA GLU A 17 4.25 23.95 -4.40
C GLU A 17 2.94 23.31 -4.89
N HIS A 18 2.62 23.46 -6.21
CA HIS A 18 1.43 22.93 -6.85
C HIS A 18 1.82 22.09 -8.05
N LEU A 19 1.75 20.78 -7.89
CA LEU A 19 2.26 19.83 -8.86
C LEU A 19 1.18 19.43 -9.88
N GLN A 20 1.60 19.25 -11.12
CA GLN A 20 0.82 18.64 -12.20
C GLN A 20 1.54 17.38 -12.65
N ILE A 21 1.17 16.26 -12.09
CA ILE A 21 1.86 14.96 -12.25
C ILE A 21 1.36 14.22 -13.49
N LYS A 22 2.30 13.63 -14.23
CA LYS A 22 2.07 12.55 -15.20
C LYS A 22 2.65 11.26 -14.65
N PHE A 23 1.88 10.18 -14.75
CA PHE A 23 2.31 8.85 -14.32
C PHE A 23 2.97 8.08 -15.46
N ASP A 24 3.90 7.18 -15.12
CA ASP A 24 4.56 6.28 -16.08
C ASP A 24 3.68 5.08 -16.43
N CYS A 25 2.87 4.61 -15.49
CA CYS A 25 1.95 3.50 -15.70
C CYS A 25 0.73 3.57 -14.77
N MET A 26 -0.27 2.79 -15.11
CA MET A 26 -1.52 2.71 -14.38
C MET A 26 -1.93 1.26 -14.16
N GLY A 27 -2.57 1.00 -13.01
CA GLY A 27 -3.20 -0.28 -12.71
C GLY A 27 -4.68 -0.12 -12.36
N VAL A 28 -5.51 -1.04 -12.83
CA VAL A 28 -6.95 -1.08 -12.51
C VAL A 28 -7.33 -2.50 -12.11
N TYR A 29 -7.95 -2.65 -10.95
CA TYR A 29 -8.35 -3.96 -10.46
C TYR A 29 -9.85 -4.24 -10.67
N ASP A 30 -10.21 -5.50 -10.54
CA ASP A 30 -11.47 -6.12 -10.95
C ASP A 30 -12.74 -5.41 -10.41
N ASN A 31 -12.78 -5.00 -9.16
CA ASN A 31 -13.95 -4.31 -8.60
C ASN A 31 -14.22 -2.93 -9.22
N THR A 32 -13.21 -2.32 -9.87
CA THR A 32 -13.28 -0.95 -10.37
C THR A 32 -13.33 -0.84 -11.90
N TYR A 33 -13.03 -1.93 -12.64
CA TYR A 33 -12.96 -1.93 -14.10
C TYR A 33 -14.11 -1.21 -14.77
N VAL A 34 -15.33 -1.63 -14.43
CA VAL A 34 -16.52 -1.21 -15.16
C VAL A 34 -16.75 0.27 -15.00
N GLY A 35 -16.77 0.75 -13.76
CA GLY A 35 -17.07 2.17 -13.47
C GLY A 35 -16.02 3.12 -14.08
N ILE A 36 -14.74 2.77 -13.95
CA ILE A 36 -13.64 3.60 -14.48
C ILE A 36 -13.69 3.64 -16.02
N LEU A 37 -13.80 2.48 -16.68
CA LEU A 37 -13.82 2.41 -18.14
C LEU A 37 -15.06 3.06 -18.72
N GLN A 38 -16.23 2.86 -18.14
CA GLN A 38 -17.47 3.53 -18.60
C GLN A 38 -17.33 5.05 -18.51
N THR A 39 -16.78 5.56 -17.41
CA THR A 39 -16.55 7.00 -17.23
C THR A 39 -15.54 7.52 -18.27
N ALA A 40 -14.44 6.81 -18.47
CA ALA A 40 -13.41 7.20 -19.42
C ALA A 40 -13.94 7.17 -20.88
N TYR A 41 -14.67 6.12 -21.28
CA TYR A 41 -15.27 6.04 -22.61
C TYR A 41 -16.34 7.11 -22.85
N ALA A 42 -17.20 7.36 -21.87
CA ALA A 42 -18.19 8.43 -21.96
C ALA A 42 -17.53 9.82 -22.10
N SER A 43 -16.31 9.96 -21.59
CA SER A 43 -15.49 11.17 -21.67
C SER A 43 -14.57 11.22 -22.89
N GLY A 44 -14.66 10.25 -23.81
CA GLY A 44 -13.97 10.28 -25.09
C GLY A 44 -12.67 9.47 -25.17
N LEU A 45 -12.43 8.53 -24.26
CA LEU A 45 -11.28 7.63 -24.33
C LEU A 45 -11.28 6.86 -25.66
N LYS A 46 -10.13 6.88 -26.35
CA LYS A 46 -9.86 6.08 -27.56
C LYS A 46 -8.76 5.07 -27.31
N GLU A 47 -7.62 5.55 -26.82
CA GLU A 47 -6.43 4.76 -26.50
C GLU A 47 -5.87 5.17 -25.14
N PHE A 48 -5.25 4.25 -24.43
CA PHE A 48 -4.60 4.58 -23.17
C PHE A 48 -3.32 5.37 -23.43
N PRO A 49 -3.11 6.52 -22.74
CA PRO A 49 -1.96 7.39 -22.98
C PRO A 49 -0.65 6.87 -22.37
N MET A 50 -0.73 5.82 -21.57
CA MET A 50 0.39 5.17 -20.88
C MET A 50 0.10 3.67 -20.74
N PRO A 51 1.09 2.82 -20.42
CA PRO A 51 0.85 1.44 -20.06
C PRO A 51 -0.20 1.31 -18.97
N CYS A 52 -1.31 0.64 -19.27
CA CYS A 52 -2.44 0.45 -18.37
C CYS A 52 -2.70 -1.04 -18.18
N VAL A 53 -2.57 -1.50 -16.94
CA VAL A 53 -2.73 -2.91 -16.56
C VAL A 53 -4.09 -3.13 -15.94
N PHE A 54 -4.81 -4.12 -16.45
CA PHE A 54 -6.06 -4.62 -15.88
C PHE A 54 -5.84 -6.03 -15.36
N THR A 55 -5.99 -6.21 -14.06
CA THR A 55 -5.80 -7.51 -13.43
C THR A 55 -6.71 -7.65 -12.21
N ASN A 56 -6.67 -8.78 -11.56
CA ASN A 56 -7.52 -9.08 -10.41
C ASN A 56 -6.85 -8.71 -9.08
N CYS A 57 -7.69 -8.51 -8.09
CA CYS A 57 -7.28 -8.38 -6.70
C CYS A 57 -8.31 -9.03 -5.75
N HIS A 58 -9.59 -8.88 -6.03
CA HIS A 58 -10.70 -9.24 -5.14
C HIS A 58 -11.59 -10.36 -5.71
N ASN A 59 -11.84 -10.39 -7.02
CA ASN A 59 -12.82 -11.26 -7.67
C ASN A 59 -12.17 -12.33 -8.54
N CYS A 60 -11.15 -13.04 -8.01
CA CYS A 60 -10.44 -14.07 -8.74
C CYS A 60 -11.29 -15.34 -8.97
N LEU A 61 -12.25 -15.64 -8.08
CA LEU A 61 -13.09 -16.84 -8.16
C LEU A 61 -14.25 -16.65 -9.14
N CYS A 62 -13.94 -16.65 -10.43
CA CYS A 62 -14.89 -16.32 -11.50
C CYS A 62 -16.12 -17.23 -11.58
N ALA A 63 -16.01 -18.48 -11.11
CA ALA A 63 -17.10 -19.45 -11.18
C ALA A 63 -18.01 -19.48 -9.94
N VAL A 64 -17.70 -18.70 -8.91
CA VAL A 64 -18.45 -18.70 -7.65
C VAL A 64 -19.54 -17.64 -7.69
N GLY A 65 -20.78 -18.04 -7.47
CA GLY A 65 -21.91 -17.11 -7.34
C GLY A 65 -22.48 -16.53 -8.63
N GLY A 66 -22.18 -17.15 -9.80
CA GLY A 66 -22.71 -16.75 -11.10
C GLY A 66 -21.65 -16.19 -12.06
N THR A 67 -22.11 -15.54 -13.14
CA THR A 67 -21.24 -15.10 -14.25
C THR A 67 -20.68 -13.69 -14.07
N ILE A 68 -21.09 -12.96 -13.04
CA ILE A 68 -20.80 -11.53 -12.92
C ILE A 68 -19.28 -11.22 -12.92
N ASN A 69 -18.51 -12.02 -12.17
CA ASN A 69 -17.06 -11.85 -12.11
C ASN A 69 -16.41 -12.20 -13.45
N THR A 70 -16.88 -13.25 -14.09
CA THR A 70 -16.41 -13.64 -15.45
C THR A 70 -16.70 -12.53 -16.46
N ASP A 71 -17.88 -11.91 -16.41
CA ASP A 71 -18.26 -10.83 -17.31
C ASP A 71 -17.42 -9.57 -17.08
N VAL A 72 -17.09 -9.26 -15.83
CA VAL A 72 -16.19 -8.15 -15.47
C VAL A 72 -14.81 -8.35 -16.10
N HIS A 73 -14.23 -9.56 -15.99
CA HIS A 73 -12.93 -9.86 -16.57
C HIS A 73 -12.95 -9.81 -18.11
N LYS A 74 -13.99 -10.38 -18.75
CA LYS A 74 -14.15 -10.29 -20.22
C LYS A 74 -14.32 -8.85 -20.71
N TYR A 75 -15.01 -8.01 -19.92
CA TYR A 75 -15.14 -6.60 -20.24
C TYR A 75 -13.78 -5.88 -20.22
N ALA A 76 -12.96 -6.14 -19.17
CA ALA A 76 -11.62 -5.58 -19.08
C ALA A 76 -10.71 -6.07 -20.21
N GLU A 77 -10.73 -7.37 -20.55
CA GLU A 77 -10.00 -7.93 -21.68
C GLU A 77 -10.37 -7.24 -23.00
N SER A 78 -11.67 -7.09 -23.25
CA SER A 78 -12.16 -6.41 -24.47
C SER A 78 -11.75 -4.93 -24.54
N ALA A 79 -11.70 -4.25 -23.38
CA ALA A 79 -11.23 -2.87 -23.29
C ALA A 79 -9.73 -2.76 -23.56
N CYS A 80 -8.93 -3.69 -23.07
CA CYS A 80 -7.50 -3.76 -23.38
C CYS A 80 -7.23 -3.96 -24.85
N VAL A 81 -7.95 -4.87 -25.50
CA VAL A 81 -7.86 -5.08 -26.96
C VAL A 81 -8.24 -3.82 -27.73
N LYS A 82 -9.30 -3.14 -27.28
CA LYS A 82 -9.82 -1.94 -27.96
C LYS A 82 -8.92 -0.72 -27.81
N SER A 83 -8.34 -0.53 -26.61
CA SER A 83 -7.67 0.74 -26.24
C SER A 83 -6.16 0.59 -25.94
N GLY A 84 -5.57 -0.60 -26.19
CA GLY A 84 -4.12 -0.82 -26.09
C GLY A 84 -3.62 -1.11 -24.67
N GLY A 85 -4.45 -1.68 -23.79
CA GLY A 85 -4.08 -2.06 -22.42
C GLY A 85 -3.43 -3.45 -22.31
N ILE A 86 -3.00 -3.79 -21.11
CA ILE A 86 -2.46 -5.09 -20.73
C ILE A 86 -3.52 -5.78 -19.85
N PHE A 87 -4.05 -6.90 -20.30
CA PHE A 87 -4.96 -7.72 -19.49
C PHE A 87 -4.21 -8.89 -18.88
N VAL A 88 -4.30 -9.03 -17.57
CA VAL A 88 -3.75 -10.17 -16.81
C VAL A 88 -4.93 -10.98 -16.31
N PRO A 89 -5.11 -12.24 -16.79
CA PRO A 89 -6.25 -13.07 -16.40
C PRO A 89 -6.31 -13.34 -14.89
N PRO A 90 -7.50 -13.65 -14.35
CA PRO A 90 -7.61 -14.11 -12.98
C PRO A 90 -6.78 -15.38 -12.76
N HIS A 91 -6.25 -15.56 -11.56
CA HIS A 91 -5.38 -16.66 -11.12
C HIS A 91 -3.93 -16.63 -11.62
N GLU A 92 -3.53 -15.66 -12.43
CA GLU A 92 -2.12 -15.49 -12.81
C GLU A 92 -1.35 -14.62 -11.81
N ALA A 93 -1.84 -13.42 -11.51
CA ALA A 93 -1.25 -12.56 -10.52
C ALA A 93 -2.27 -11.58 -9.94
N VAL A 94 -2.10 -11.20 -8.67
CA VAL A 94 -2.78 -10.02 -8.11
C VAL A 94 -2.10 -8.74 -8.59
N ILE A 95 -2.88 -7.65 -8.67
CA ILE A 95 -2.41 -6.39 -9.24
C ILE A 95 -1.09 -5.90 -8.62
N HIS A 96 -0.97 -5.93 -7.29
CA HIS A 96 0.22 -5.40 -6.62
C HIS A 96 1.48 -6.19 -6.95
N GLN A 97 1.35 -7.50 -7.07
CA GLN A 97 2.48 -8.36 -7.42
C GLN A 97 2.88 -8.13 -8.88
N TYR A 98 1.91 -8.12 -9.80
CA TYR A 98 2.18 -7.84 -11.20
C TYR A 98 2.83 -6.48 -11.41
N MET A 99 2.30 -5.44 -10.77
CA MET A 99 2.87 -4.08 -10.89
C MET A 99 4.33 -4.05 -10.42
N ARG A 100 4.65 -4.62 -9.26
CA ARG A 100 6.02 -4.67 -8.75
C ARG A 100 6.96 -5.46 -9.64
N GLU A 101 6.56 -6.66 -10.05
CA GLU A 101 7.42 -7.57 -10.81
C GLU A 101 7.60 -7.16 -12.26
N MET A 102 6.55 -6.60 -12.89
CA MET A 102 6.50 -6.43 -14.35
C MET A 102 6.52 -4.97 -14.81
N MET A 103 6.06 -4.01 -13.99
CA MET A 103 5.79 -2.66 -14.48
C MET A 103 6.70 -1.59 -13.88
N ILE A 104 6.81 -1.54 -12.55
CA ILE A 104 7.45 -0.44 -11.82
C ILE A 104 8.97 -0.49 -11.95
N ASN A 105 9.60 0.65 -12.23
CA ASN A 105 11.03 0.85 -12.18
C ASN A 105 11.41 1.83 -11.06
N SER A 106 12.68 1.88 -10.70
CA SER A 106 13.19 2.88 -9.76
C SER A 106 12.99 4.29 -10.30
N GLY A 107 12.42 5.16 -9.49
CA GLY A 107 12.13 6.54 -9.86
C GLY A 107 10.85 6.73 -10.69
N ASP A 108 10.02 5.71 -10.86
CA ASP A 108 8.73 5.82 -11.53
C ASP A 108 7.63 6.35 -10.61
N MET A 109 6.57 6.86 -11.23
CA MET A 109 5.29 7.14 -10.58
C MET A 109 4.18 6.31 -11.19
N ALA A 110 3.36 5.69 -10.34
CA ALA A 110 2.20 4.91 -10.76
C ALA A 110 0.92 5.39 -10.07
N ILE A 111 -0.21 5.26 -10.77
CA ILE A 111 -1.54 5.44 -10.19
C ILE A 111 -2.34 4.14 -10.35
N VAL A 112 -2.94 3.67 -9.25
CA VAL A 112 -3.67 2.40 -9.24
C VAL A 112 -4.97 2.56 -8.48
N SER A 113 -6.00 1.84 -8.90
CA SER A 113 -7.35 1.95 -8.31
C SER A 113 -7.52 1.23 -6.97
N ASP A 114 -6.45 0.91 -6.27
CA ASP A 114 -6.45 0.17 -5.01
C ASP A 114 -5.80 0.96 -3.88
N SER A 115 -6.35 0.86 -2.66
CA SER A 115 -5.84 1.54 -1.47
C SER A 115 -4.46 1.06 -1.03
N HIS A 116 -4.10 -0.21 -1.30
CA HIS A 116 -2.79 -0.79 -0.98
C HIS A 116 -1.75 -0.60 -2.09
N THR A 117 -1.93 0.43 -2.92
CA THR A 117 -0.96 0.83 -3.94
C THR A 117 0.29 1.38 -3.30
N ARG A 118 1.24 0.50 -3.03
CA ARG A 118 2.53 0.77 -2.40
C ARG A 118 3.62 -0.01 -3.11
N TYR A 119 4.42 0.69 -3.92
CA TYR A 119 5.53 0.11 -4.69
C TYR A 119 6.85 0.83 -4.39
N GLY A 120 6.88 1.49 -3.23
CA GLY A 120 8.00 2.31 -2.79
C GLY A 120 9.31 1.56 -2.62
N THR A 121 9.25 0.26 -2.37
CA THR A 121 10.43 -0.59 -2.16
C THR A 121 11.37 -0.65 -3.37
N GLN A 122 10.86 -0.34 -4.56
CA GLN A 122 11.64 -0.21 -5.80
C GLN A 122 12.19 1.21 -6.02
N GLY A 123 12.01 2.13 -5.07
CA GLY A 123 12.40 3.52 -5.22
C GLY A 123 11.42 4.36 -6.03
N SER A 124 10.15 3.93 -6.13
CA SER A 124 9.07 4.61 -6.83
C SER A 124 8.12 5.32 -5.87
N VAL A 125 7.29 6.24 -6.40
CA VAL A 125 6.16 6.82 -5.67
C VAL A 125 4.87 6.38 -6.34
N SER A 126 4.01 5.68 -5.62
CA SER A 126 2.78 5.13 -6.17
C SER A 126 1.58 5.58 -5.35
N ILE A 127 0.52 6.01 -6.05
CA ILE A 127 -0.67 6.60 -5.43
C ILE A 127 -1.87 5.71 -5.71
N GLY A 128 -2.59 5.35 -4.65
CA GLY A 128 -3.89 4.69 -4.74
C GLY A 128 -5.01 5.72 -4.82
N GLU A 129 -5.85 5.65 -5.87
CA GLU A 129 -6.88 6.63 -6.11
C GLU A 129 -8.22 6.04 -6.53
N GLY A 130 -9.26 6.85 -6.38
CA GLY A 130 -10.61 6.51 -6.79
C GLY A 130 -10.84 6.60 -8.30
N GLY A 131 -11.99 6.09 -8.74
CA GLY A 131 -12.35 5.99 -10.14
C GLY A 131 -12.26 7.29 -10.96
N PRO A 132 -12.69 8.45 -10.44
CA PRO A 132 -12.61 9.71 -11.19
C PRO A 132 -11.18 10.09 -11.57
N GLU A 133 -10.22 9.94 -10.66
CA GLU A 133 -8.82 10.29 -10.92
C GLU A 133 -8.17 9.32 -11.91
N LEU A 134 -8.51 8.01 -11.83
CA LEU A 134 -8.07 7.04 -12.83
C LEU A 134 -8.64 7.37 -14.22
N ALA A 135 -9.92 7.72 -14.32
CA ALA A 135 -10.53 8.11 -15.59
C ALA A 135 -9.89 9.38 -16.18
N LYS A 136 -9.56 10.38 -15.35
CA LYS A 136 -8.80 11.56 -15.77
C LYS A 136 -7.42 11.17 -16.30
N ALA A 137 -6.69 10.31 -15.60
CA ALA A 137 -5.36 9.85 -16.02
C ALA A 137 -5.44 9.07 -17.36
N MET A 138 -6.47 8.22 -17.56
CA MET A 138 -6.75 7.55 -18.84
C MET A 138 -7.00 8.53 -20.00
N LEU A 139 -7.49 9.73 -19.71
CA LEU A 139 -7.68 10.80 -20.69
C LEU A 139 -6.46 11.70 -20.87
N GLY A 140 -5.31 11.31 -20.28
CA GLY A 140 -4.07 12.06 -20.35
C GLY A 140 -4.09 13.38 -19.58
N LYS A 141 -5.02 13.55 -18.63
CA LYS A 141 -5.05 14.73 -17.75
C LYS A 141 -3.96 14.64 -16.68
N TYR A 142 -3.58 15.79 -16.12
CA TYR A 142 -2.68 15.83 -14.97
C TYR A 142 -3.40 15.40 -13.69
N TYR A 143 -2.64 14.80 -12.82
CA TYR A 143 -3.01 14.62 -11.41
C TYR A 143 -2.48 15.83 -10.65
N GLU A 144 -3.37 16.61 -10.05
CA GLU A 144 -3.04 17.84 -9.37
C GLU A 144 -2.97 17.61 -7.87
N ILE A 145 -1.84 17.98 -7.25
CA ILE A 145 -1.60 17.82 -5.82
C ILE A 145 -0.63 18.89 -5.33
N ASP A 146 -0.84 19.40 -4.12
CA ASP A 146 0.17 20.19 -3.43
C ASP A 146 1.34 19.32 -3.01
N TYR A 147 2.55 19.90 -2.97
CA TYR A 147 3.74 19.15 -2.54
C TYR A 147 3.54 18.58 -1.13
N PRO A 148 3.60 17.25 -0.96
CA PRO A 148 3.32 16.64 0.32
C PRO A 148 4.49 16.81 1.29
N GLN A 149 4.18 16.89 2.58
CA GLN A 149 5.19 16.73 3.61
C GLN A 149 5.83 15.34 3.54
N VAL A 150 7.11 15.25 3.89
CA VAL A 150 7.89 14.02 3.84
C VAL A 150 8.39 13.64 5.23
N ILE A 151 8.03 12.44 5.68
CA ILE A 151 8.43 11.89 6.97
C ILE A 151 9.48 10.81 6.76
N ALA A 152 10.67 10.99 7.35
CA ALA A 152 11.66 9.93 7.37
C ALA A 152 11.23 8.79 8.30
N VAL A 153 11.24 7.56 7.79
CA VAL A 153 11.17 6.35 8.62
C VAL A 153 12.58 5.78 8.70
N TYR A 154 13.26 6.08 9.80
CA TYR A 154 14.68 5.74 9.97
C TYR A 154 14.82 4.38 10.64
N LEU A 155 15.28 3.40 9.86
CA LEU A 155 15.43 2.02 10.30
C LEU A 155 16.87 1.75 10.76
N THR A 156 17.00 1.13 11.94
CA THR A 156 18.28 0.63 12.48
C THR A 156 18.16 -0.85 12.86
N GLY A 157 19.30 -1.53 13.03
CA GLY A 157 19.33 -2.93 13.45
C GLY A 157 18.80 -3.91 12.40
N ALA A 158 18.36 -5.08 12.89
CA ALA A 158 17.80 -6.16 12.07
C ALA A 158 16.68 -6.88 12.82
N PRO A 159 15.64 -7.43 12.13
CA PRO A 159 14.57 -8.15 12.80
C PRO A 159 15.10 -9.43 13.46
N LYS A 160 14.60 -9.73 14.65
CA LYS A 160 14.86 -11.01 15.31
C LYS A 160 14.13 -12.16 14.60
N PRO A 161 14.56 -13.41 14.78
CA PRO A 161 13.75 -14.56 14.41
C PRO A 161 12.31 -14.44 14.94
N TRP A 162 11.34 -14.86 14.12
CA TRP A 162 9.89 -14.78 14.38
C TRP A 162 9.26 -13.38 14.35
N VAL A 163 10.03 -12.34 14.02
CA VAL A 163 9.51 -11.02 13.71
C VAL A 163 9.34 -10.93 12.18
N GLY A 164 8.11 -10.73 11.75
CA GLY A 164 7.77 -10.59 10.34
C GLY A 164 7.53 -9.13 9.92
N PRO A 165 7.31 -8.88 8.64
CA PRO A 165 7.02 -7.53 8.13
C PRO A 165 5.77 -6.92 8.75
N MET A 166 4.76 -7.74 9.08
CA MET A 166 3.53 -7.30 9.74
C MET A 166 3.80 -6.71 11.12
N ASP A 167 4.74 -7.29 11.89
CA ASP A 167 5.07 -6.79 13.23
C ASP A 167 5.69 -5.39 13.17
N VAL A 168 6.56 -5.15 12.18
CA VAL A 168 7.16 -3.83 11.93
C VAL A 168 6.09 -2.84 11.47
N ALA A 169 5.22 -3.25 10.55
CA ALA A 169 4.13 -2.41 10.05
C ALA A 169 3.16 -2.02 11.18
N LEU A 170 2.73 -2.97 12.00
CA LEU A 170 1.83 -2.71 13.13
C LEU A 170 2.48 -1.81 14.18
N SER A 171 3.78 -1.96 14.43
CA SER A 171 4.54 -1.06 15.32
C SER A 171 4.52 0.37 14.79
N LEU A 172 4.75 0.56 13.48
CA LEU A 172 4.66 1.87 12.84
C LEU A 172 3.24 2.44 12.92
N ILE A 173 2.24 1.71 12.44
CA ILE A 173 0.85 2.15 12.37
C ILE A 173 0.32 2.52 13.77
N GLY A 174 0.59 1.68 14.76
CA GLY A 174 0.21 1.93 16.15
C GLY A 174 0.80 3.21 16.74
N ALA A 175 2.02 3.57 16.34
CA ALA A 175 2.70 4.77 16.81
C ALA A 175 2.19 6.07 16.16
N VAL A 176 1.80 6.03 14.86
CA VAL A 176 1.61 7.26 14.07
C VAL A 176 0.15 7.56 13.68
N PHE A 177 -0.75 6.55 13.73
CA PHE A 177 -2.11 6.74 13.24
C PHE A 177 -2.97 7.64 14.13
N LYS A 178 -2.97 7.38 15.45
CA LYS A 178 -3.90 8.05 16.39
C LYS A 178 -3.69 9.56 16.51
N ASN A 179 -2.48 10.04 16.24
CA ASN A 179 -2.12 11.46 16.26
C ASN A 179 -2.10 12.10 14.85
N ASN A 180 -2.49 11.37 13.82
CA ASN A 180 -2.45 11.80 12.41
C ASN A 180 -1.06 12.25 11.94
N PHE A 181 0.02 11.78 12.56
CA PHE A 181 1.38 12.27 12.32
C PHE A 181 1.82 12.13 10.86
N VAL A 182 1.39 11.07 10.18
CA VAL A 182 1.75 10.77 8.78
C VAL A 182 0.60 10.93 7.79
N LYS A 183 -0.57 11.39 8.25
CA LYS A 183 -1.75 11.50 7.39
C LYS A 183 -1.50 12.41 6.19
N ASN A 184 -1.79 11.90 4.99
CA ASN A 184 -1.58 12.57 3.69
C ASN A 184 -0.12 12.99 3.42
N LYS A 185 0.86 12.40 4.11
CA LYS A 185 2.29 12.64 3.91
C LYS A 185 2.95 11.44 3.22
N VAL A 186 4.12 11.63 2.67
CA VAL A 186 4.92 10.55 2.10
C VAL A 186 5.89 10.02 3.16
N LEU A 187 5.92 8.70 3.31
CA LEU A 187 6.90 8.01 4.15
C LEU A 187 8.14 7.67 3.33
N GLU A 188 9.30 8.14 3.75
CA GLU A 188 10.57 7.84 3.11
C GLU A 188 11.42 6.94 4.01
N PHE A 189 11.56 5.67 3.61
CA PHE A 189 12.28 4.65 4.39
C PHE A 189 13.77 4.73 4.11
N VAL A 190 14.51 5.06 5.15
CA VAL A 190 15.96 5.31 5.11
C VAL A 190 16.64 4.65 6.32
N GLY A 191 17.96 4.75 6.38
CA GLY A 191 18.75 4.27 7.50
C GLY A 191 19.42 2.92 7.28
N PRO A 192 20.37 2.56 8.14
CA PRO A 192 21.21 1.38 7.95
C PRO A 192 20.47 0.05 8.07
N GLY A 193 19.31 0.03 8.74
CA GLY A 193 18.49 -1.16 8.90
C GLY A 193 17.83 -1.63 7.59
N VAL A 194 17.64 -0.75 6.61
CA VAL A 194 17.01 -1.11 5.32
C VAL A 194 17.70 -2.30 4.67
N LYS A 195 19.03 -2.30 4.62
CA LYS A 195 19.80 -3.38 3.98
C LYS A 195 19.71 -4.75 4.67
N SER A 196 19.22 -4.80 5.92
CA SER A 196 18.99 -6.06 6.63
C SER A 196 17.68 -6.76 6.21
N LEU A 197 16.84 -6.09 5.42
CA LEU A 197 15.52 -6.55 5.00
C LEU A 197 15.56 -7.05 3.55
N SER A 198 15.06 -8.26 3.31
CA SER A 198 14.80 -8.75 1.95
C SER A 198 13.74 -7.89 1.26
N MET A 199 13.63 -7.98 -0.06
CA MET A 199 12.58 -7.24 -0.80
C MET A 199 11.19 -7.68 -0.38
N ASP A 200 10.95 -8.97 -0.13
CA ASP A 200 9.66 -9.46 0.34
C ASP A 200 9.30 -8.90 1.71
N PHE A 201 10.28 -8.78 2.60
CA PHE A 201 10.07 -8.17 3.92
C PHE A 201 9.72 -6.68 3.78
N ARG A 202 10.44 -5.93 2.93
CA ARG A 202 10.13 -4.52 2.64
C ARG A 202 8.74 -4.38 2.01
N ASN A 203 8.39 -5.22 1.05
CA ASN A 203 7.07 -5.23 0.38
C ASN A 203 5.94 -5.45 1.39
N GLY A 204 6.13 -6.34 2.36
CA GLY A 204 5.16 -6.59 3.43
C GLY A 204 4.95 -5.38 4.34
N ILE A 205 6.02 -4.65 4.71
CA ILE A 205 5.90 -3.40 5.47
C ILE A 205 5.22 -2.34 4.60
N ASP A 206 5.73 -2.13 3.39
CA ASP A 206 5.32 -1.06 2.47
C ASP A 206 3.83 -1.10 2.17
N THR A 207 3.31 -2.29 1.84
CA THR A 207 1.89 -2.50 1.56
C THR A 207 1.00 -2.04 2.72
N MET A 208 1.41 -2.31 3.95
CA MET A 208 0.64 -1.97 5.14
C MET A 208 0.71 -0.50 5.55
N THR A 209 1.62 0.29 4.97
CA THR A 209 1.69 1.72 5.26
C THR A 209 0.40 2.47 4.95
N THR A 210 -0.44 1.94 4.05
CA THR A 210 -1.74 2.52 3.74
C THR A 210 -2.63 2.67 4.98
N GLU A 211 -2.53 1.72 5.92
CA GLU A 211 -3.30 1.72 7.16
C GLU A 211 -2.83 2.82 8.15
N SER A 212 -1.75 3.50 7.85
CA SER A 212 -1.33 4.71 8.59
C SER A 212 -1.97 6.00 8.06
N ALA A 213 -2.79 5.90 6.99
CA ALA A 213 -3.37 7.02 6.23
C ALA A 213 -2.33 7.93 5.55
N CYS A 214 -1.11 7.45 5.31
CA CYS A 214 -0.13 8.18 4.51
C CYS A 214 -0.55 8.23 3.03
N LEU A 215 -0.08 9.25 2.31
CA LEU A 215 -0.33 9.42 0.88
C LEU A 215 0.38 8.33 0.07
N SER A 216 1.66 8.12 0.34
CA SER A 216 2.51 7.17 -0.35
C SER A 216 3.72 6.81 0.50
N SER A 217 4.56 5.93 -0.02
CA SER A 217 5.83 5.53 0.57
C SER A 217 6.89 5.37 -0.51
N VAL A 218 8.16 5.58 -0.14
CA VAL A 218 9.32 5.35 -1.01
C VAL A 218 10.50 4.88 -0.16
N TRP A 219 11.34 4.02 -0.70
CA TRP A 219 12.49 3.44 -0.01
C TRP A 219 13.77 3.77 -0.76
N VAL A 220 14.87 3.88 -0.03
CA VAL A 220 16.21 3.82 -0.64
C VAL A 220 16.36 2.49 -1.36
N THR A 221 16.97 2.50 -2.53
CA THR A 221 17.30 1.28 -3.27
C THR A 221 18.73 0.84 -2.97
N ASP A 222 18.94 -0.46 -2.95
CA ASP A 222 20.23 -1.06 -2.67
C ASP A 222 20.44 -2.34 -3.49
N GLU A 223 21.41 -3.14 -3.09
CA GLU A 223 21.74 -4.40 -3.74
C GLU A 223 20.57 -5.40 -3.76
N ASN A 224 19.78 -5.49 -2.65
CA ASN A 224 18.61 -6.34 -2.61
C ASN A 224 17.56 -5.89 -3.65
N THR A 225 17.42 -4.59 -3.86
CA THR A 225 16.54 -4.04 -4.91
C THR A 225 17.07 -4.38 -6.29
N ARG A 226 18.38 -4.28 -6.53
CA ARG A 226 19.00 -4.64 -7.80
C ARG A 226 18.77 -6.11 -8.14
N GLU A 227 19.06 -7.00 -7.19
CA GLU A 227 18.84 -8.44 -7.34
C GLU A 227 17.37 -8.76 -7.64
N TYR A 228 16.42 -8.08 -6.98
CA TYR A 228 14.99 -8.25 -7.26
C TYR A 228 14.66 -7.97 -8.73
N PHE A 229 15.19 -6.88 -9.31
CA PHE A 229 14.98 -6.60 -10.73
C PHE A 229 15.66 -7.63 -11.64
N GLU A 230 16.85 -8.11 -11.29
CA GLU A 230 17.59 -9.12 -12.05
C GLU A 230 16.83 -10.46 -12.09
N VAL A 231 16.33 -10.92 -10.95
CA VAL A 231 15.54 -12.17 -10.84
C VAL A 231 14.26 -12.11 -11.67
N HIS A 232 13.64 -10.94 -11.78
CA HIS A 232 12.45 -10.74 -12.62
C HIS A 232 12.78 -10.40 -14.09
N GLY A 233 14.03 -10.55 -14.51
CA GLY A 233 14.46 -10.32 -15.89
C GLY A 233 14.43 -8.84 -16.33
N ARG A 234 14.42 -7.90 -15.37
CA ARG A 234 14.31 -6.46 -15.60
C ARG A 234 15.46 -5.65 -15.00
N PRO A 235 16.73 -6.04 -15.19
CA PRO A 235 17.86 -5.34 -14.57
C PRO A 235 17.94 -3.86 -14.94
N GLN A 236 17.41 -3.47 -16.09
CA GLN A 236 17.34 -2.08 -16.56
C GLN A 236 16.35 -1.21 -15.76
N GLY A 237 15.44 -1.83 -15.01
CA GLY A 237 14.50 -1.12 -14.13
C GLY A 237 15.13 -0.58 -12.85
N TYR A 238 16.32 -1.09 -12.51
CA TYR A 238 17.03 -0.64 -11.32
C TYR A 238 17.75 0.68 -11.54
N GLN A 239 17.55 1.60 -10.62
CA GLN A 239 18.36 2.78 -10.42
C GLN A 239 18.67 2.94 -8.93
N LYS A 240 19.91 3.35 -8.61
CA LYS A 240 20.24 3.71 -7.24
C LYS A 240 19.50 4.98 -6.84
N MET A 241 18.63 4.86 -5.85
CA MET A 241 17.85 5.96 -5.27
C MET A 241 18.28 6.17 -3.82
N GLU A 242 18.79 7.35 -3.52
CA GLU A 242 19.21 7.73 -2.17
C GLU A 242 18.91 9.21 -1.93
N PRO A 243 18.67 9.64 -0.69
CA PRO A 243 18.49 11.05 -0.39
C PRO A 243 19.79 11.81 -0.64
N GLY A 244 19.68 13.05 -1.07
CA GLY A 244 20.84 13.95 -1.19
C GLY A 244 21.49 14.21 0.17
N SER A 245 22.72 14.70 0.15
CA SER A 245 23.51 14.96 1.37
C SER A 245 22.89 15.99 2.33
N GLN A 246 21.92 16.77 1.85
CA GLN A 246 21.20 17.79 2.63
C GLN A 246 19.68 17.56 2.55
N ALA A 247 19.25 16.32 2.62
CA ALA A 247 17.82 16.00 2.64
C ALA A 247 17.18 16.56 3.91
N LEU A 248 16.12 17.34 3.74
CA LEU A 248 15.30 17.86 4.83
C LEU A 248 13.98 17.10 4.88
N TYR A 249 13.56 16.73 6.08
CA TYR A 249 12.32 16.03 6.35
C TYR A 249 11.43 16.86 7.29
N ASP A 250 10.12 16.78 7.13
CA ASP A 250 9.15 17.44 7.98
C ASP A 250 8.96 16.75 9.34
N GLY A 251 9.50 15.55 9.47
CA GLY A 251 9.49 14.77 10.70
C GLY A 251 10.21 13.45 10.54
N ILE A 252 10.36 12.74 11.64
CA ILE A 252 11.05 11.44 11.67
C ILE A 252 10.29 10.46 12.56
N VAL A 253 10.27 9.20 12.13
CA VAL A 253 9.90 8.02 12.94
C VAL A 253 11.12 7.10 12.98
N GLU A 254 11.66 6.86 14.16
CA GLU A 254 12.77 5.93 14.33
C GLU A 254 12.26 4.54 14.73
N ILE A 255 12.72 3.51 14.04
CA ILE A 255 12.41 2.11 14.35
C ILE A 255 13.72 1.34 14.47
N ASN A 256 14.00 0.89 15.69
CA ASN A 256 15.07 -0.06 15.92
C ASN A 256 14.50 -1.49 15.75
N LEU A 257 14.83 -2.12 14.63
CA LEU A 257 14.35 -3.47 14.27
C LEU A 257 14.74 -4.54 15.30
N ASP A 258 15.86 -4.35 16.03
CA ASP A 258 16.27 -5.28 17.11
C ASP A 258 15.28 -5.31 18.28
N THR A 259 14.46 -4.27 18.43
CA THR A 259 13.51 -4.14 19.55
C THR A 259 12.07 -4.48 19.18
N VAL A 260 11.77 -4.62 17.88
CA VAL A 260 10.45 -5.06 17.44
C VAL A 260 10.19 -6.49 17.94
N VAL A 261 8.98 -6.72 18.39
CA VAL A 261 8.50 -8.02 18.89
C VAL A 261 7.26 -8.45 18.10
N PRO A 262 6.86 -9.72 18.17
CA PRO A 262 5.61 -10.15 17.56
C PRO A 262 4.43 -9.31 18.03
N MET A 263 3.65 -8.77 17.08
CA MET A 263 2.55 -7.85 17.31
C MET A 263 1.21 -8.48 16.94
N ILE A 264 0.15 -7.94 17.48
CA ILE A 264 -1.22 -8.27 17.10
C ILE A 264 -2.05 -6.99 17.00
N ALA A 265 -2.86 -6.88 15.97
CA ALA A 265 -3.88 -5.84 15.88
C ALA A 265 -5.22 -6.38 16.38
N LEU A 266 -5.84 -5.62 17.27
CA LEU A 266 -7.18 -5.91 17.77
C LEU A 266 -8.21 -5.07 17.00
N PRO A 267 -9.50 -5.47 16.96
CA PRO A 267 -10.54 -4.64 16.35
C PRO A 267 -10.54 -3.21 16.93
N PHE A 268 -10.88 -2.18 16.15
CA PHE A 268 -11.51 -2.21 14.82
C PHE A 268 -10.55 -1.71 13.72
N HIS A 269 -9.36 -1.27 14.07
CA HIS A 269 -8.40 -0.69 13.13
C HIS A 269 -6.98 -1.23 13.43
N PRO A 270 -6.11 -1.44 12.41
CA PRO A 270 -4.74 -1.93 12.61
C PRO A 270 -3.87 -1.08 13.56
N SER A 271 -4.21 0.19 13.80
CA SER A 271 -3.54 1.00 14.83
C SER A 271 -3.83 0.57 16.27
N ASN A 272 -4.80 -0.32 16.47
CA ASN A 272 -5.05 -0.93 17.76
C ASN A 272 -4.10 -2.13 17.97
N ALA A 273 -2.80 -1.84 17.83
CA ALA A 273 -1.72 -2.80 17.81
C ALA A 273 -1.01 -2.90 19.16
N TYR A 274 -0.72 -4.11 19.57
CA TYR A 274 -0.06 -4.42 20.86
C TYR A 274 0.96 -5.53 20.69
N PRO A 275 2.00 -5.59 21.56
CA PRO A 275 2.83 -6.78 21.67
C PRO A 275 1.96 -8.00 21.98
N LEU A 276 2.13 -9.06 21.19
CA LEU A 276 1.36 -10.31 21.37
C LEU A 276 1.53 -10.87 22.79
N ALA A 277 2.73 -10.78 23.33
CA ALA A 277 3.03 -11.23 24.69
C ALA A 277 2.19 -10.52 25.76
N ASP A 278 1.94 -9.21 25.59
CA ASP A 278 1.14 -8.42 26.54
C ASP A 278 -0.34 -8.84 26.50
N VAL A 279 -0.87 -9.09 25.29
CA VAL A 279 -2.25 -9.57 25.12
C VAL A 279 -2.43 -10.97 25.72
N ILE A 280 -1.42 -11.83 25.60
CA ILE A 280 -1.43 -13.17 26.22
C ILE A 280 -1.33 -13.09 27.75
N ALA A 281 -0.54 -12.15 28.26
CA ALA A 281 -0.33 -12.00 29.71
C ALA A 281 -1.58 -11.43 30.45
N ASP A 282 -2.34 -10.56 29.78
CA ASP A 282 -3.55 -9.95 30.37
C ASP A 282 -4.70 -9.90 29.34
N PRO A 283 -5.25 -11.07 28.96
CA PRO A 283 -6.29 -11.13 27.94
C PRO A 283 -7.59 -10.42 28.36
N GLU A 284 -7.92 -10.39 29.64
CA GLU A 284 -9.14 -9.71 30.12
C GLU A 284 -9.09 -8.20 29.87
N LYS A 285 -7.94 -7.58 30.12
CA LYS A 285 -7.72 -6.17 29.84
C LYS A 285 -7.92 -5.85 28.37
N TYR A 286 -7.20 -6.56 27.49
CA TYR A 286 -7.18 -6.23 26.06
C TYR A 286 -8.50 -6.55 25.37
N LEU A 287 -9.13 -7.69 25.66
CA LEU A 287 -10.44 -8.02 25.12
C LEU A 287 -11.53 -7.09 25.69
N GLY A 288 -11.41 -6.71 26.97
CA GLY A 288 -12.31 -5.72 27.56
C GLY A 288 -12.22 -4.35 26.92
N MET A 289 -11.02 -3.90 26.51
CA MET A 289 -10.86 -2.65 25.75
C MET A 289 -11.61 -2.70 24.42
N VAL A 290 -11.56 -3.83 23.71
CA VAL A 290 -12.28 -4.02 22.45
C VAL A 290 -13.80 -4.03 22.67
N GLU A 291 -14.28 -4.68 23.72
CA GLU A 291 -15.73 -4.68 24.07
C GLU A 291 -16.24 -3.27 24.39
N GLU A 292 -15.47 -2.47 25.13
CA GLU A 292 -15.82 -1.08 25.42
C GLU A 292 -15.80 -0.20 24.14
N GLU A 293 -14.84 -0.42 23.25
CA GLU A 293 -14.82 0.25 21.94
C GLU A 293 -16.03 -0.14 21.09
N ALA A 294 -16.40 -1.43 21.08
CA ALA A 294 -17.55 -1.94 20.37
C ALA A 294 -18.84 -1.26 20.80
N LYS A 295 -19.02 -0.99 22.09
CA LYS A 295 -20.20 -0.26 22.60
C LYS A 295 -20.31 1.14 21.99
N ARG A 296 -19.18 1.81 21.76
CA ARG A 296 -19.15 3.13 21.11
C ARG A 296 -19.40 3.04 19.61
N VAL A 297 -18.75 2.09 18.94
CA VAL A 297 -18.88 1.89 17.48
C VAL A 297 -20.33 1.51 17.12
N PHE A 298 -20.97 0.67 17.94
CA PHE A 298 -22.33 0.16 17.70
C PHE A 298 -23.41 0.84 18.56
N GLU A 299 -23.18 2.05 19.07
CA GLU A 299 -24.11 2.76 19.95
C GLU A 299 -25.54 2.88 19.39
N ASN A 300 -25.65 2.98 18.07
CA ASN A 300 -26.94 3.05 17.34
C ASN A 300 -27.53 1.69 16.96
N ASN A 301 -26.84 0.59 17.29
CA ASN A 301 -27.31 -0.78 17.04
C ASN A 301 -27.11 -1.66 18.28
N LYS A 302 -28.09 -1.60 19.17
CA LYS A 302 -28.06 -2.28 20.49
C LYS A 302 -28.12 -3.81 20.40
N ASP A 303 -28.41 -4.36 19.22
CA ASP A 303 -28.47 -5.81 19.01
C ASP A 303 -27.06 -6.40 18.76
N ILE A 304 -26.05 -5.55 18.53
CA ILE A 304 -24.67 -5.99 18.35
C ILE A 304 -23.91 -5.94 19.68
N HIS A 305 -23.59 -7.10 20.21
CA HIS A 305 -22.77 -7.25 21.39
C HIS A 305 -21.56 -8.12 21.10
N LEU A 306 -20.37 -7.65 21.49
CA LEU A 306 -19.18 -8.49 21.51
C LEU A 306 -18.98 -9.05 22.91
N ASP A 307 -18.93 -10.37 23.02
CA ASP A 307 -18.63 -11.12 24.23
C ASP A 307 -17.28 -11.84 24.06
N LEU A 308 -16.22 -11.04 23.99
CA LEU A 308 -14.87 -11.54 23.75
C LEU A 308 -14.24 -12.17 25.00
N LYS A 309 -14.61 -11.69 26.19
CA LYS A 309 -14.12 -12.25 27.44
C LYS A 309 -14.58 -13.68 27.67
N SER A 310 -15.74 -14.07 27.12
CA SER A 310 -16.19 -15.48 27.14
C SER A 310 -15.26 -16.43 26.38
N LYS A 311 -14.38 -15.89 25.52
CA LYS A 311 -13.34 -16.65 24.82
C LYS A 311 -12.10 -16.91 25.68
N ILE A 312 -12.05 -16.40 26.90
CA ILE A 312 -10.96 -16.68 27.83
C ILE A 312 -11.28 -17.98 28.59
N ILE A 313 -10.53 -19.03 28.26
CA ILE A 313 -10.70 -20.36 28.88
C ILE A 313 -9.41 -20.71 29.59
N ASN A 314 -9.49 -20.95 30.92
CA ASN A 314 -8.33 -21.23 31.77
C ASN A 314 -7.19 -20.20 31.58
N GLY A 315 -7.56 -18.90 31.54
CA GLY A 315 -6.61 -17.80 31.38
C GLY A 315 -5.98 -17.66 30.00
N LYS A 316 -6.45 -18.40 29.01
CA LYS A 316 -5.96 -18.34 27.60
C LYS A 316 -7.06 -17.95 26.66
N ILE A 317 -6.73 -17.16 25.63
CA ILE A 317 -7.66 -16.80 24.56
C ILE A 317 -7.90 -18.02 23.67
N LYS A 318 -9.15 -18.43 23.52
CA LYS A 318 -9.55 -19.42 22.53
C LYS A 318 -9.67 -18.71 21.18
N VAL A 319 -8.91 -19.18 20.19
CA VAL A 319 -8.98 -18.75 18.81
C VAL A 319 -9.80 -19.77 18.03
N ASP A 320 -10.87 -19.35 17.38
CA ASP A 320 -11.74 -20.24 16.61
C ASP A 320 -11.20 -20.47 15.18
N GLN A 321 -10.45 -19.51 14.65
CA GLN A 321 -9.86 -19.57 13.30
C GLN A 321 -8.52 -18.81 13.27
N ALA A 322 -7.54 -19.35 12.58
CA ALA A 322 -6.22 -18.76 12.37
C ALA A 322 -5.72 -19.04 10.95
#